data_b780a3429d81d85ea775d9772097ab97
#
_entry.id   b780a3429d81d85ea775d9772097ab97
#
_cell.length_a   1.000
_cell.length_b   1.000
_cell.length_c   1.000
_cell.angle_alpha   90.00
_cell.angle_beta   90.00
_cell.angle_gamma   90.00
#
_symmetry.space_group_name_H-M   'P 1'
#
loop_
_entity.id
_entity.type
_entity.pdbx_description
1 polymer ?
#
loop_
_entity_poly.entity_id
_entity_poly.type
_entity_poly.pdbx_seq_one_letter_code
_entity_poly.pdbx_strand_id
1 'polypeptide(L)'
;MSKIQFITGGAASGKTRWAITYYQACDNVLYLCINKELDKEIADRIAFNNKRNGIEWEIVKDVDDPAKYIDRNHKFTIFDGLGAYVSREMYAACPNPEEMTEEQKKEIEKSIIDKLISLIETVKEINGDLLIITIEPGF
;
A
#
# COMPACT_ATOMS: atom_id res chain seq x y z
N MET A 1 19.91 2.18 5.92
CA MET A 1 18.93 1.59 6.84
C MET A 1 17.51 1.90 6.35
N SER A 2 16.67 0.91 6.33
CA SER A 2 15.29 1.08 5.85
C SER A 2 14.41 1.76 6.88
N LYS A 3 13.50 2.61 6.39
CA LYS A 3 12.50 3.27 7.21
C LYS A 3 11.13 2.70 6.84
N ILE A 4 10.45 2.13 7.82
CA ILE A 4 9.12 1.56 7.66
C ILE A 4 8.15 2.43 8.46
N GLN A 5 7.19 3.05 7.78
CA GLN A 5 6.25 3.97 8.40
C GLN A 5 4.82 3.56 8.12
N PHE A 6 3.96 3.78 9.11
CA PHE A 6 2.52 3.60 8.97
C PHE A 6 1.83 4.95 9.17
N ILE A 7 0.89 5.25 8.30
CA ILE A 7 0.02 6.42 8.46
C ILE A 7 -1.40 5.92 8.65
N THR A 8 -2.01 6.29 9.76
CA THR A 8 -3.39 5.95 10.09
C THR A 8 -4.22 7.21 10.23
N GLY A 9 -5.53 7.08 10.13
CA GLY A 9 -6.46 8.18 10.31
C GLY A 9 -7.81 7.86 9.68
N GLY A 10 -8.77 8.73 9.90
CA GLY A 10 -10.09 8.58 9.29
C GLY A 10 -10.06 8.70 7.76
N ALA A 11 -11.15 8.28 7.12
CA ALA A 11 -11.25 8.21 5.65
C ALA A 11 -10.96 9.55 4.94
N ALA A 12 -11.28 10.67 5.57
CA ALA A 12 -11.12 12.00 4.98
C ALA A 12 -9.96 12.80 5.60
N SER A 13 -8.97 12.14 6.19
CA SER A 13 -7.89 12.81 6.93
C SER A 13 -6.74 13.35 6.08
N GLY A 14 -6.75 13.11 4.76
CA GLY A 14 -5.68 13.56 3.87
C GLY A 14 -4.41 12.74 3.91
N LYS A 15 -4.48 11.48 4.34
CA LYS A 15 -3.32 10.58 4.43
C LYS A 15 -2.56 10.43 3.13
N THR A 16 -3.29 10.17 2.04
CA THR A 16 -2.66 9.97 0.73
C THR A 16 -2.00 11.26 0.24
N ARG A 17 -2.62 12.41 0.45
CA ARG A 17 -2.03 13.71 0.13
C ARG A 17 -0.73 13.93 0.90
N TRP A 18 -0.74 13.57 2.19
CA TRP A 18 0.45 13.68 3.03
C TRP A 18 1.58 12.81 2.50
N ALA A 19 1.27 11.58 2.10
CA ALA A 19 2.27 10.66 1.54
C ALA A 19 2.88 11.20 0.25
N ILE A 20 2.06 11.75 -0.64
CA ILE A 20 2.53 12.36 -1.89
C ILE A 20 3.45 13.53 -1.59
N THR A 21 3.07 14.40 -0.65
CA THR A 21 3.88 15.54 -0.23
C THR A 21 5.20 15.10 0.40
N TYR A 22 5.16 14.04 1.19
CA TYR A 22 6.34 13.51 1.88
C TYR A 22 7.45 13.09 0.91
N TYR A 23 7.07 12.46 -0.22
CA TYR A 23 8.02 12.03 -1.23
C TYR A 23 8.06 12.91 -2.48
N GLN A 24 7.51 14.13 -2.41
CA GLN A 24 7.24 14.96 -3.59
C GLN A 24 8.40 15.14 -4.57
N ALA A 25 9.62 15.24 -4.08
CA ALA A 25 10.80 15.47 -4.91
C ALA A 25 11.59 14.20 -5.23
N CYS A 26 11.12 13.06 -4.77
CA CYS A 26 11.79 11.78 -5.04
C CYS A 26 11.36 11.23 -6.39
N ASP A 27 12.31 10.80 -7.22
CA ASP A 27 12.04 10.30 -8.57
C ASP A 27 11.89 8.78 -8.66
N ASN A 28 12.29 8.06 -7.64
CA ASN A 28 12.28 6.61 -7.61
C ASN A 28 11.22 6.06 -6.64
N VAL A 29 9.99 6.55 -6.82
CA VAL A 29 8.84 6.16 -6.00
C VAL A 29 7.96 5.16 -6.74
N LEU A 30 7.63 4.08 -6.05
CA LEU A 30 6.65 3.09 -6.49
C LEU A 30 5.36 3.30 -5.68
N TYR A 31 4.25 3.56 -6.36
CA TYR A 31 2.96 3.74 -5.73
C TYR A 31 2.09 2.51 -5.99
N LEU A 32 1.82 1.75 -4.94
CA LEU A 32 1.02 0.53 -5.01
C LEU A 32 -0.41 0.82 -4.58
N CYS A 33 -1.34 0.68 -5.51
CA CYS A 33 -2.77 0.88 -5.29
C CYS A 33 -3.48 -0.47 -5.29
N ILE A 34 -4.29 -0.72 -4.27
CA ILE A 34 -5.03 -1.98 -4.16
C ILE A 34 -6.22 -2.01 -5.10
N ASN A 35 -6.88 -0.88 -5.30
CA ASN A 35 -8.05 -0.78 -6.16
C ASN A 35 -7.69 -0.90 -7.65
N LYS A 36 -8.65 -1.36 -8.45
CA LYS A 36 -8.47 -1.49 -9.91
C LYS A 36 -8.27 -0.13 -10.58
N GLU A 37 -8.87 0.92 -10.02
CA GLU A 37 -8.73 2.27 -10.50
C GLU A 37 -8.19 3.17 -9.40
N LEU A 38 -7.28 4.05 -9.77
CA LEU A 38 -6.77 5.06 -8.87
C LEU A 38 -7.77 6.22 -8.82
N ASP A 39 -8.06 6.74 -7.63
CA ASP A 39 -8.89 7.92 -7.45
C ASP A 39 -8.36 9.06 -8.32
N LYS A 40 -9.26 9.74 -9.05
CA LYS A 40 -8.88 10.79 -9.99
C LYS A 40 -8.12 11.93 -9.32
N GLU A 41 -8.54 12.34 -8.13
CA GLU A 41 -7.86 13.41 -7.38
C GLU A 41 -6.42 13.01 -7.06
N ILE A 42 -6.21 11.77 -6.66
CA ILE A 42 -4.88 11.25 -6.34
C ILE A 42 -4.03 11.13 -7.61
N ALA A 43 -4.60 10.61 -8.68
CA ALA A 43 -3.91 10.54 -9.98
C ALA A 43 -3.46 11.92 -10.45
N ASP A 44 -4.34 12.92 -10.35
CA ASP A 44 -4.05 14.29 -10.73
C ASP A 44 -2.95 14.91 -9.86
N ARG A 45 -2.95 14.63 -8.56
CA ARG A 45 -1.92 15.11 -7.64
C ARG A 45 -0.56 14.53 -7.95
N ILE A 46 -0.50 13.22 -8.24
CA ILE A 46 0.75 12.56 -8.61
C ILE A 46 1.26 13.13 -9.93
N ALA A 47 0.38 13.28 -10.92
CA ALA A 47 0.75 13.86 -12.23
C ALA A 47 1.28 15.28 -12.10
N PHE A 48 0.63 16.10 -11.28
CA PHE A 48 1.08 17.48 -11.01
C PHE A 48 2.45 17.49 -10.33
N ASN A 49 2.62 16.63 -9.31
CA ASN A 49 3.89 16.50 -8.61
C ASN A 49 5.03 16.10 -9.56
N ASN A 50 4.77 15.12 -10.41
CA ASN A 50 5.77 14.61 -11.36
C ASN A 50 6.18 15.68 -12.36
N LYS A 51 5.20 16.40 -12.91
CA LYS A 51 5.45 17.47 -13.88
C LYS A 51 6.25 18.61 -13.25
N ARG A 52 5.87 19.02 -12.03
CA ARG A 52 6.54 20.10 -11.32
C ARG A 52 8.00 19.79 -11.03
N ASN A 53 8.31 18.55 -10.69
CA ASN A 53 9.64 18.15 -10.26
C ASN A 53 10.47 17.48 -11.38
N GLY A 54 9.91 17.33 -12.57
CA GLY A 54 10.60 16.69 -13.70
C GLY A 54 10.91 15.20 -13.45
N ILE A 55 10.00 14.50 -12.77
CA ILE A 55 10.17 13.11 -12.39
C ILE A 55 8.96 12.28 -12.84
N GLU A 56 9.05 10.97 -12.69
CA GLU A 56 7.96 10.06 -13.00
C GLU A 56 7.91 8.95 -11.96
N TRP A 57 6.78 8.85 -11.25
CA TRP A 57 6.52 7.77 -10.32
C TRP A 57 5.91 6.58 -11.06
N GLU A 58 6.28 5.39 -10.69
CA GLU A 58 5.59 4.21 -11.17
C GLU A 58 4.36 3.93 -10.33
N ILE A 59 3.21 3.78 -11.00
CA ILE A 59 1.94 3.49 -10.35
C ILE A 59 1.49 2.09 -10.77
N VAL A 60 1.25 1.22 -9.80
CA VAL A 60 0.70 -0.12 -10.04
C VAL A 60 -0.68 -0.19 -9.41
N LYS A 61 -1.67 -0.57 -10.21
CA LYS A 61 -3.06 -0.73 -9.75
C LYS A 61 -3.40 -2.21 -9.63
N ASP A 62 -4.44 -2.50 -8.87
CA ASP A 62 -4.93 -3.86 -8.66
C ASP A 62 -3.84 -4.81 -8.15
N VAL A 63 -3.12 -4.34 -7.12
CA VAL A 63 -1.99 -5.07 -6.56
C VAL A 63 -2.47 -6.34 -5.86
N ASP A 64 -1.92 -7.49 -6.25
CA ASP A 64 -2.22 -8.79 -5.66
C ASP A 64 -1.30 -9.13 -4.49
N ASP A 65 -0.01 -9.30 -4.78
CA ASP A 65 1.02 -9.50 -3.75
C ASP A 65 2.00 -8.34 -3.81
N PRO A 66 1.97 -7.43 -2.83
CA PRO A 66 2.78 -6.20 -2.92
C PRO A 66 4.29 -6.46 -2.99
N ALA A 67 4.79 -7.53 -2.38
CA ALA A 67 6.23 -7.81 -2.36
C ALA A 67 6.81 -8.04 -3.76
N LYS A 68 6.02 -8.56 -4.68
CA LYS A 68 6.55 -8.90 -6.02
C LYS A 68 6.84 -7.68 -6.90
N TYR A 69 6.33 -6.50 -6.53
CA TYR A 69 6.57 -5.27 -7.29
C TYR A 69 7.79 -4.49 -6.81
N ILE A 70 8.37 -4.88 -5.67
CA ILE A 70 9.53 -4.19 -5.10
C ILE A 70 10.77 -4.53 -5.91
N ASP A 71 11.51 -3.50 -6.31
CA ASP A 71 12.77 -3.68 -7.02
C ASP A 71 13.78 -2.61 -6.62
N ARG A 72 15.03 -2.77 -7.09
CA ARG A 72 16.13 -1.87 -6.73
C ARG A 72 16.05 -0.51 -7.43
N ASN A 73 15.18 -0.36 -8.43
CA ASN A 73 14.96 0.91 -9.12
C ASN A 73 14.10 1.88 -8.33
N HIS A 74 13.38 1.37 -7.32
CA HIS A 74 12.47 2.16 -6.50
C HIS A 74 12.90 2.10 -5.04
N LYS A 75 13.58 3.15 -4.59
CA LYS A 75 13.98 3.24 -3.19
C LYS A 75 12.79 3.46 -2.25
N PHE A 76 11.76 4.13 -2.74
CA PHE A 76 10.61 4.53 -1.94
C PHE A 76 9.35 3.84 -2.45
N THR A 77 8.61 3.21 -1.54
CA THR A 77 7.35 2.54 -1.87
C THR A 77 6.23 3.09 -1.00
N ILE A 78 5.13 3.48 -1.64
CA ILE A 78 3.88 3.82 -0.95
C ILE A 78 2.92 2.66 -1.19
N PHE A 79 2.44 2.06 -0.11
CA PHE A 79 1.41 1.03 -0.15
C PHE A 79 0.10 1.66 0.33
N ASP A 80 -0.77 1.99 -0.62
CA ASP A 80 -2.01 2.70 -0.31
C ASP A 80 -3.20 1.75 -0.26
N GLY A 81 -3.71 1.57 0.95
CA GLY A 81 -4.93 0.82 1.17
C GLY A 81 -4.74 -0.51 1.90
N LEU A 82 -4.00 -0.52 3.01
CA LEU A 82 -3.84 -1.74 3.81
C LEU A 82 -5.19 -2.33 4.23
N GLY A 83 -6.14 -1.50 4.66
CA GLY A 83 -7.47 -1.97 5.05
C GLY A 83 -8.23 -2.62 3.89
N ALA A 84 -8.17 -1.99 2.72
CA ALA A 84 -8.79 -2.54 1.51
C ALA A 84 -8.13 -3.86 1.10
N TYR A 85 -6.81 -3.95 1.25
CA TYR A 85 -6.06 -5.18 0.97
C TYR A 85 -6.51 -6.33 1.87
N VAL A 86 -6.57 -6.08 3.18
CA VAL A 86 -7.00 -7.07 4.16
C VAL A 86 -8.43 -7.53 3.87
N SER A 87 -9.34 -6.59 3.63
CA SER A 87 -10.75 -6.91 3.32
C SER A 87 -10.88 -7.76 2.06
N ARG A 88 -10.15 -7.41 1.02
CA ARG A 88 -10.16 -8.14 -0.25
C ARG A 88 -9.67 -9.58 -0.08
N GLU A 89 -8.56 -9.75 0.64
CA GLU A 89 -7.99 -11.08 0.88
C GLU A 89 -8.89 -11.94 1.73
N MET A 90 -9.52 -11.38 2.75
CA MET A 90 -10.47 -12.09 3.59
C MET A 90 -11.70 -12.51 2.81
N TYR A 91 -12.26 -11.61 2.00
CA TYR A 91 -13.44 -11.91 1.18
C TYR A 91 -13.15 -12.98 0.14
N ALA A 92 -11.99 -12.92 -0.51
CA ALA A 92 -11.57 -13.91 -1.51
C ALA A 92 -11.41 -15.32 -0.90
N ALA A 93 -10.89 -15.38 0.33
CA ALA A 93 -10.67 -16.65 1.04
C ALA A 93 -11.97 -17.22 1.59
N CYS A 94 -12.91 -16.38 2.01
CA CYS A 94 -14.21 -16.81 2.54
C CYS A 94 -15.28 -15.76 2.26
N PRO A 95 -16.07 -15.93 1.15
CA PRO A 95 -17.13 -14.98 0.82
C PRO A 95 -18.26 -14.92 1.85
N ASN A 96 -18.44 -15.98 2.65
CA ASN A 96 -19.46 -16.05 3.69
C ASN A 96 -18.81 -16.08 5.07
N PRO A 97 -18.52 -14.93 5.68
CA PRO A 97 -17.83 -14.87 6.97
C PRO A 97 -18.58 -15.60 8.09
N GLU A 98 -19.90 -15.70 7.99
CA GLU A 98 -20.74 -16.39 8.98
C GLU A 98 -20.47 -17.89 9.04
N GLU A 99 -19.98 -18.47 7.94
CA GLU A 99 -19.66 -19.90 7.84
C GLU A 99 -18.19 -20.20 8.20
N MET A 100 -17.42 -19.16 8.50
CA MET A 100 -15.99 -19.28 8.75
C MET A 100 -15.74 -19.85 10.16
N THR A 101 -14.95 -20.91 10.24
CA THR A 101 -14.48 -21.42 11.53
C THR A 101 -13.36 -20.55 12.08
N GLU A 102 -13.13 -20.63 13.39
CA GLU A 102 -12.00 -19.90 14.01
C GLU A 102 -10.65 -20.33 13.44
N GLU A 103 -10.48 -21.59 13.10
CA GLU A 103 -9.26 -22.10 12.47
C GLU A 103 -9.04 -21.50 11.09
N GLN A 104 -10.10 -21.44 10.27
CA GLN A 104 -10.04 -20.83 8.94
C GLN A 104 -9.68 -19.35 9.02
N LYS A 105 -10.28 -18.64 9.98
CA LYS A 105 -9.99 -17.23 10.22
C LYS A 105 -8.52 -17.02 10.56
N LYS A 106 -7.96 -17.83 11.45
CA LYS A 106 -6.55 -17.76 11.84
C LYS A 106 -5.62 -18.03 10.67
N GLU A 107 -5.94 -18.99 9.82
CA GLU A 107 -5.15 -19.31 8.63
C GLU A 107 -5.14 -18.14 7.63
N ILE A 108 -6.29 -17.53 7.41
CA ILE A 108 -6.41 -16.36 6.52
C ILE A 108 -5.61 -15.18 7.07
N GLU A 109 -5.76 -14.89 8.37
CA GLU A 109 -5.01 -13.82 9.03
C GLU A 109 -3.51 -14.05 8.93
N LYS A 110 -3.07 -15.28 9.16
CA LYS A 110 -1.66 -15.65 9.04
C LYS A 110 -1.14 -15.44 7.63
N SER A 111 -1.90 -15.85 6.62
CA SER A 111 -1.53 -15.64 5.22
C SER A 111 -1.34 -14.16 4.87
N ILE A 112 -2.25 -13.31 5.34
CA ILE A 112 -2.18 -11.86 5.12
C ILE A 112 -0.96 -11.28 5.82
N ILE A 113 -0.73 -11.67 7.07
CA ILE A 113 0.42 -11.20 7.86
C ILE A 113 1.72 -11.63 7.19
N ASP A 114 1.81 -12.87 6.70
CA ASP A 114 2.99 -13.38 6.01
C ASP A 114 3.30 -12.55 4.75
N LYS A 115 2.29 -12.14 4.00
CA LYS A 115 2.46 -11.28 2.83
C LYS A 115 2.96 -9.89 3.20
N LEU A 116 2.46 -9.32 4.29
CA LEU A 116 2.91 -8.02 4.78
C LEU A 116 4.35 -8.08 5.29
N ILE A 117 4.70 -9.15 6.01
CA ILE A 117 6.08 -9.39 6.47
C ILE A 117 7.01 -9.52 5.26
N SER A 118 6.59 -10.28 4.25
CA SER A 118 7.36 -10.42 3.00
C SER A 118 7.60 -9.07 2.33
N LEU A 119 6.60 -8.21 2.28
CA LEU A 119 6.74 -6.86 1.75
C LEU A 119 7.80 -6.07 2.51
N ILE A 120 7.72 -6.07 3.83
CA ILE A 120 8.67 -5.34 4.69
C ILE A 120 10.09 -5.88 4.52
N GLU A 121 10.25 -7.19 4.53
CA GLU A 121 11.55 -7.82 4.36
C GLU A 121 12.17 -7.54 2.99
N THR A 122 11.35 -7.58 1.94
CA THR A 122 11.81 -7.28 0.58
C THR A 122 12.28 -5.83 0.45
N VAL A 123 11.55 -4.90 1.04
CA VAL A 123 11.97 -3.48 1.08
C VAL A 123 13.29 -3.33 1.83
N LYS A 124 13.45 -4.02 2.95
CA LYS A 124 14.70 -3.99 3.72
C LYS A 124 15.89 -4.55 2.94
N GLU A 125 15.68 -5.61 2.16
CA GLU A 125 16.74 -6.21 1.34
C GLU A 125 17.36 -5.24 0.34
N ILE A 126 16.57 -4.32 -0.17
CA ILE A 126 17.04 -3.30 -1.11
C ILE A 126 17.44 -1.99 -0.41
N ASN A 127 17.46 -1.96 0.91
CA ASN A 127 17.66 -0.74 1.70
C ASN A 127 16.67 0.37 1.34
N GLY A 128 15.45 -0.02 1.00
CA GLY A 128 14.38 0.89 0.62
C GLY A 128 13.60 1.41 1.82
N ASP A 129 12.73 2.36 1.56
CA ASP A 129 11.80 2.91 2.54
C ASP A 129 10.37 2.57 2.12
N LEU A 130 9.52 2.27 3.11
CA LEU A 130 8.13 1.89 2.89
C LEU A 130 7.20 2.76 3.72
N LEU A 131 6.17 3.29 3.07
CA LEU A 131 5.11 4.04 3.71
C LEU A 131 3.79 3.31 3.49
N ILE A 132 3.18 2.83 4.55
CA ILE A 132 1.92 2.10 4.49
C ILE A 132 0.80 3.02 4.96
N ILE A 133 -0.23 3.16 4.12
CA ILE A 133 -1.41 3.96 4.44
C ILE A 133 -2.55 3.03 4.79
N THR A 134 -3.17 3.28 5.93
CA THR A 134 -4.34 2.51 6.36
C THR A 134 -5.40 3.44 6.94
N ILE A 135 -6.66 3.10 6.71
CA ILE A 135 -7.79 3.81 7.26
C ILE A 135 -8.13 3.17 8.61
N GLU A 136 -8.25 3.98 9.66
CA GLU A 136 -8.76 3.48 10.93
C GLU A 136 -10.21 3.10 10.76
N PRO A 137 -10.60 1.88 11.22
CA PRO A 137 -12.02 1.54 11.23
C PRO A 137 -12.76 2.51 12.17
N GLY A 138 -13.79 3.12 11.64
CA GLY A 138 -14.67 4.01 12.42
C GLY A 138 -15.59 3.19 13.31
N PHE A 139 -15.22 3.01 14.54
CA PHE A 139 -16.05 2.36 15.52
C PHE A 139 -16.79 3.39 16.35
#